data_6c74884d44a480802ff933daa305f124
#
_entry.id   6c74884d44a480802ff933daa305f124
#
_cell.length_a   1.000
_cell.length_b   1.000
_cell.length_c   1.000
_cell.angle_alpha   90.00
_cell.angle_beta   90.00
_cell.angle_gamma   90.00
#
_symmetry.space_group_name_H-M   'P 1'
#
loop_
_entity.id
_entity.type
_entity.pdbx_description
1 polymer ?
#
loop_
_entity_poly.entity_id
_entity_poly.type
_entity_poly.pdbx_seq_one_letter_code
_entity_poly.pdbx_strand_id
1 'polypeptide(L)'
;MFCVQCEQTIRTPAGNGCAYAQGMCGKTAETSDLQDVLIYTLQGLSAWALAAREHGIVDSEIDAFVPKAFFATLTNVNFDSARIVAYVNQALAYRQQLAAKLAPLAVQADTLPAAASFEPGADLLAQLAQAPQTAVNRGKNDVNEDIMGLRLLCLYGLKGAAAYMEHARVLDQQDAGVAAEFHRIMSWLGTDPCDLDPLFKCAMDIGLLNFKIMEMLDLGETTAFGHPEPTQVRVTPVPGKCILVSGHDMVDLKLILEQTRGTGIKVYTHGEMLPALAYPFFKQYPHLVGNYGSAWQNQQKEFANFPGAVVMTSNCIIDPNVGNYSDRIFTRSIVGWPGVTHLEGEDFSAVIAKAQALEGFKHVELEHFITIGFARNALMQAAPAVIDKVKAGEISHFFLVGGCDGDRAERAYYTEFAKAIPQDSLLLTLGCGKYKFNKLDFGDIGGIPRLLDVGQCNDAYSAIQLALALADAFECGVNDLPLTLVLSWFEQKAIVILLTLLALGVKDIRTGPTAPAFLTPALLKVLEEQFGLKGTTTADADLAEIL
;
A
#
# COMPACT_ATOMS: atom_id res chain seq x y z
N MET A 1 2.78 -3.97 -24.07
CA MET A 1 2.46 -3.49 -22.71
C MET A 1 1.00 -3.02 -22.65
N PHE A 2 0.30 -3.38 -21.60
CA PHE A 2 -1.00 -2.80 -21.19
C PHE A 2 -1.02 -2.69 -19.67
N CYS A 3 -1.30 -1.49 -19.12
CA CYS A 3 -1.37 -1.30 -17.67
C CYS A 3 -2.39 -0.19 -17.34
N VAL A 4 -3.32 -0.50 -16.43
CA VAL A 4 -4.35 0.43 -15.92
C VAL A 4 -4.40 0.46 -14.38
N GLN A 5 -3.33 0.00 -13.72
CA GLN A 5 -3.38 -0.33 -12.30
C GLN A 5 -3.26 0.85 -11.33
N CYS A 6 -2.91 2.07 -11.79
CA CYS A 6 -2.71 3.22 -10.91
C CYS A 6 -3.30 4.51 -11.47
N GLU A 7 -3.34 5.55 -10.66
CA GLU A 7 -3.86 6.86 -11.05
C GLU A 7 -3.09 7.51 -12.22
N GLN A 8 -1.78 7.21 -12.38
CA GLN A 8 -0.96 7.72 -13.48
C GLN A 8 -1.28 7.07 -14.84
N THR A 9 -2.27 6.19 -14.90
CA THR A 9 -2.71 5.57 -16.16
C THR A 9 -2.93 6.60 -17.24
N ILE A 10 -2.33 6.38 -18.41
CA ILE A 10 -2.51 7.25 -19.59
C ILE A 10 -3.96 7.15 -20.05
N ARG A 11 -4.60 8.29 -20.18
CA ARG A 11 -5.99 8.43 -20.63
C ARG A 11 -6.03 9.16 -21.97
N THR A 12 -6.63 8.56 -22.95
CA THR A 12 -6.79 9.15 -24.29
C THR A 12 -8.23 8.98 -24.77
N PRO A 13 -8.69 9.76 -25.78
CA PRO A 13 -10.00 9.54 -26.39
C PRO A 13 -10.17 8.14 -27.00
N ALA A 14 -9.08 7.44 -27.33
CA ALA A 14 -9.10 6.09 -27.87
C ALA A 14 -9.16 4.99 -26.79
N GLY A 15 -9.12 5.36 -25.50
CA GLY A 15 -9.18 4.44 -24.37
C GLY A 15 -8.14 4.75 -23.29
N ASN A 16 -8.27 4.03 -22.18
CA ASN A 16 -7.36 4.11 -21.04
C ASN A 16 -6.31 2.99 -21.11
N GLY A 17 -5.11 3.27 -20.66
CA GLY A 17 -4.04 2.31 -20.49
C GLY A 17 -2.68 2.86 -20.87
N CYS A 18 -1.65 2.48 -20.10
CA CYS A 18 -0.27 2.66 -20.49
C CYS A 18 0.06 1.58 -21.53
N ALA A 19 0.05 1.94 -22.80
CA ALA A 19 0.21 1.03 -23.95
C ALA A 19 1.45 1.35 -24.80
N TYR A 20 2.30 2.26 -24.33
CA TYR A 20 3.54 2.68 -25.01
C TYR A 20 4.74 1.83 -24.58
N ALA A 21 5.92 2.18 -25.06
CA ALA A 21 7.16 1.52 -24.68
C ALA A 21 7.48 1.67 -23.18
N GLN A 22 6.98 2.73 -22.55
CA GLN A 22 7.16 3.04 -21.14
C GLN A 22 5.86 3.60 -20.55
N GLY A 23 5.54 3.22 -19.30
CA GLY A 23 4.46 3.81 -18.51
C GLY A 23 4.85 5.15 -17.92
N MET A 24 3.86 5.91 -17.40
CA MET A 24 4.11 7.19 -16.72
C MET A 24 5.00 7.03 -15.48
N CYS A 25 4.96 5.88 -14.81
CA CYS A 25 5.83 5.57 -13.66
C CYS A 25 7.27 5.21 -14.04
N GLY A 26 7.60 5.15 -15.33
CA GLY A 26 8.91 4.70 -15.81
C GLY A 26 9.03 3.20 -16.09
N LYS A 27 7.98 2.40 -15.83
CA LYS A 27 7.98 0.96 -16.12
C LYS A 27 8.08 0.71 -17.61
N THR A 28 9.07 -0.09 -18.04
CA THR A 28 9.23 -0.49 -19.44
C THR A 28 8.16 -1.50 -19.85
N ALA A 29 7.93 -1.62 -21.18
CA ALA A 29 7.06 -2.67 -21.70
C ALA A 29 7.55 -4.06 -21.31
N GLU A 30 8.86 -4.30 -21.40
CA GLU A 30 9.51 -5.55 -20.97
C GLU A 30 9.15 -5.92 -19.52
N THR A 31 9.40 -5.00 -18.56
CA THR A 31 9.10 -5.25 -17.14
C THR A 31 7.61 -5.47 -16.90
N SER A 32 6.74 -4.72 -17.60
CA SER A 32 5.29 -4.88 -17.48
C SER A 32 4.82 -6.25 -17.95
N ASP A 33 5.30 -6.67 -19.12
CA ASP A 33 4.93 -7.95 -19.74
C ASP A 33 5.45 -9.14 -18.92
N LEU A 34 6.66 -9.04 -18.35
CA LEU A 34 7.18 -10.04 -17.41
C LEU A 34 6.38 -10.11 -16.09
N GLN A 35 5.89 -9.00 -15.59
CA GLN A 35 5.01 -8.99 -14.43
C GLN A 35 3.70 -9.74 -14.71
N ASP A 36 3.15 -9.62 -15.92
CA ASP A 36 1.96 -10.38 -16.33
C ASP A 36 2.26 -11.88 -16.41
N VAL A 37 3.43 -12.27 -16.94
CA VAL A 37 3.90 -13.67 -16.91
C VAL A 37 4.02 -14.19 -15.48
N LEU A 38 4.61 -13.40 -14.57
CA LEU A 38 4.71 -13.75 -13.15
C LEU A 38 3.33 -13.95 -12.52
N ILE A 39 2.39 -13.02 -12.74
CA ILE A 39 1.03 -13.12 -12.20
C ILE A 39 0.37 -14.43 -12.63
N TYR A 40 0.42 -14.75 -13.92
CA TYR A 40 -0.18 -15.98 -14.44
C TYR A 40 0.48 -17.24 -13.87
N THR A 41 1.81 -17.22 -13.73
CA THR A 41 2.56 -18.32 -13.09
C THR A 41 2.15 -18.50 -11.61
N LEU A 42 1.96 -17.39 -10.87
CA LEU A 42 1.51 -17.44 -9.47
C LEU A 42 0.05 -17.94 -9.34
N GLN A 43 -0.82 -17.63 -10.31
CA GLN A 43 -2.18 -18.19 -10.38
C GLN A 43 -2.12 -19.71 -10.53
N GLY A 44 -1.22 -20.21 -11.38
CA GLY A 44 -0.99 -21.64 -11.54
C GLY A 44 -0.40 -22.30 -10.28
N LEU A 45 0.59 -21.69 -9.65
CA LEU A 45 1.15 -22.17 -8.38
C LEU A 45 0.08 -22.22 -7.28
N SER A 46 -0.80 -21.22 -7.22
CA SER A 46 -1.90 -21.19 -6.25
C SER A 46 -2.90 -22.32 -6.47
N ALA A 47 -3.18 -22.72 -7.71
CA ALA A 47 -4.01 -23.88 -7.99
C ALA A 47 -3.39 -25.19 -7.45
N TRP A 48 -2.09 -25.38 -7.63
CA TRP A 48 -1.37 -26.50 -7.04
C TRP A 48 -1.33 -26.47 -5.51
N ALA A 49 -1.16 -25.28 -4.91
CA ALA A 49 -1.19 -25.11 -3.45
C ALA A 49 -2.56 -25.45 -2.85
N LEU A 50 -3.66 -25.13 -3.54
CA LEU A 50 -5.00 -25.55 -3.13
C LEU A 50 -5.20 -27.04 -3.22
N ALA A 51 -4.85 -27.65 -4.35
CA ALA A 51 -4.92 -29.11 -4.51
C ALA A 51 -4.09 -29.84 -3.44
N ALA A 52 -2.92 -29.30 -3.06
CA ALA A 52 -2.13 -29.84 -1.97
C ALA A 52 -2.86 -29.78 -0.62
N ARG A 53 -3.56 -28.66 -0.33
CA ARG A 53 -4.36 -28.50 0.90
C ARG A 53 -5.51 -29.48 0.99
N GLU A 54 -6.19 -29.82 -0.12
CA GLU A 54 -7.25 -30.84 -0.15
C GLU A 54 -6.74 -32.22 0.30
N HIS A 55 -5.43 -32.45 0.16
CA HIS A 55 -4.76 -33.66 0.62
C HIS A 55 -4.00 -33.48 1.95
N GLY A 56 -4.26 -32.38 2.68
CA GLY A 56 -3.63 -32.10 3.96
C GLY A 56 -2.16 -31.64 3.88
N ILE A 57 -1.69 -31.27 2.68
CA ILE A 57 -0.31 -30.79 2.46
C ILE A 57 -0.33 -29.27 2.42
N VAL A 58 0.26 -28.62 3.42
CA VAL A 58 0.46 -27.17 3.51
C VAL A 58 1.97 -26.89 3.44
N ASP A 59 2.34 -25.91 2.64
CA ASP A 59 3.74 -25.48 2.47
C ASP A 59 3.85 -23.99 2.80
N SER A 60 4.37 -23.68 3.99
CA SER A 60 4.46 -22.30 4.50
C SER A 60 5.43 -21.42 3.70
N GLU A 61 6.41 -22.00 3.01
CA GLU A 61 7.30 -21.23 2.14
C GLU A 61 6.56 -20.74 0.88
N ILE A 62 5.68 -21.58 0.33
CA ILE A 62 4.83 -21.20 -0.80
C ILE A 62 3.80 -20.17 -0.38
N ASP A 63 3.20 -20.33 0.83
CA ASP A 63 2.25 -19.37 1.40
C ASP A 63 2.87 -17.98 1.60
N ALA A 64 4.14 -17.94 1.98
CA ALA A 64 4.91 -16.69 2.11
C ALA A 64 5.36 -16.13 0.75
N PHE A 65 5.78 -17.02 -0.17
CA PHE A 65 6.34 -16.60 -1.45
C PHE A 65 5.32 -15.97 -2.40
N VAL A 66 4.11 -16.55 -2.50
CA VAL A 66 3.12 -16.09 -3.50
C VAL A 66 2.69 -14.64 -3.25
N PRO A 67 2.29 -14.20 -2.05
CA PRO A 67 1.98 -12.81 -1.78
C PRO A 67 3.19 -11.89 -2.00
N LYS A 68 4.39 -12.28 -1.56
CA LYS A 68 5.62 -11.52 -1.75
C LYS A 68 5.93 -11.28 -3.23
N ALA A 69 5.91 -12.32 -4.05
CA ALA A 69 6.18 -12.22 -5.48
C ALA A 69 5.10 -11.42 -6.21
N PHE A 70 3.83 -11.55 -5.79
CA PHE A 70 2.74 -10.78 -6.33
C PHE A 70 2.83 -9.30 -5.95
N PHE A 71 3.24 -8.97 -4.73
CA PHE A 71 3.54 -7.61 -4.30
C PHE A 71 4.61 -6.94 -5.16
N ALA A 72 5.64 -7.66 -5.62
CA ALA A 72 6.66 -7.12 -6.52
C ALA A 72 6.08 -6.55 -7.83
N THR A 73 4.88 -6.98 -8.24
CA THR A 73 4.18 -6.49 -9.44
C THR A 73 3.31 -5.25 -9.21
N LEU A 74 3.19 -4.77 -7.98
CA LEU A 74 2.41 -3.59 -7.60
C LEU A 74 3.06 -2.31 -8.19
N THR A 75 2.30 -1.22 -8.25
CA THR A 75 2.77 0.07 -8.77
C THR A 75 3.97 0.59 -7.98
N ASN A 76 5.01 1.02 -8.69
CA ASN A 76 6.23 1.64 -8.12
C ASN A 76 6.97 0.76 -7.10
N VAL A 77 7.09 -0.55 -7.37
CA VAL A 77 7.79 -1.51 -6.52
C VAL A 77 9.03 -2.06 -7.23
N ASN A 78 8.86 -2.88 -8.25
CA ASN A 78 9.99 -3.54 -8.90
C ASN A 78 10.03 -3.25 -10.41
N PHE A 79 11.11 -2.61 -10.83
CA PHE A 79 11.40 -2.23 -12.21
C PHE A 79 12.51 -3.08 -12.81
N ASP A 80 13.06 -4.04 -12.06
CA ASP A 80 14.18 -4.89 -12.47
C ASP A 80 13.66 -6.18 -13.12
N SER A 81 13.74 -6.26 -14.45
CA SER A 81 13.29 -7.40 -15.22
C SER A 81 13.99 -8.71 -14.82
N ALA A 82 15.29 -8.66 -14.46
CA ALA A 82 16.02 -9.87 -14.06
C ALA A 82 15.47 -10.45 -12.75
N ARG A 83 15.09 -9.60 -11.81
CA ARG A 83 14.46 -10.03 -10.55
C ARG A 83 13.05 -10.58 -10.77
N ILE A 84 12.29 -10.02 -11.72
CA ILE A 84 10.98 -10.60 -12.09
C ILE A 84 11.14 -11.98 -12.69
N VAL A 85 12.10 -12.18 -13.60
CA VAL A 85 12.44 -13.51 -14.14
C VAL A 85 12.83 -14.49 -13.02
N ALA A 86 13.59 -14.04 -12.02
CA ALA A 86 13.95 -14.88 -10.88
C ALA A 86 12.70 -15.31 -10.07
N TYR A 87 11.73 -14.43 -9.86
CA TYR A 87 10.46 -14.80 -9.22
C TYR A 87 9.65 -15.81 -10.05
N VAL A 88 9.60 -15.66 -11.39
CA VAL A 88 8.94 -16.65 -12.28
C VAL A 88 9.58 -18.01 -12.13
N ASN A 89 10.92 -18.08 -12.19
CA ASN A 89 11.66 -19.34 -12.06
C ASN A 89 11.48 -19.99 -10.69
N GLN A 90 11.44 -19.19 -9.62
CA GLN A 90 11.18 -19.69 -8.27
C GLN A 90 9.74 -20.24 -8.13
N ALA A 91 8.75 -19.55 -8.71
CA ALA A 91 7.37 -20.03 -8.74
C ALA A 91 7.24 -21.36 -9.46
N LEU A 92 7.95 -21.53 -10.59
CA LEU A 92 8.02 -22.80 -11.32
C LEU A 92 8.65 -23.91 -10.48
N ALA A 93 9.74 -23.63 -9.76
CA ALA A 93 10.38 -24.60 -8.88
C ALA A 93 9.44 -25.07 -7.77
N TYR A 94 8.73 -24.18 -7.11
CA TYR A 94 7.72 -24.51 -6.09
C TYR A 94 6.57 -25.34 -6.67
N ARG A 95 6.09 -24.98 -7.87
CA ARG A 95 5.06 -25.76 -8.56
C ARG A 95 5.53 -27.19 -8.83
N GLN A 96 6.75 -27.38 -9.32
CA GLN A 96 7.35 -28.71 -9.56
C GLN A 96 7.46 -29.53 -8.27
N GLN A 97 7.81 -28.89 -7.15
CA GLN A 97 7.85 -29.54 -5.83
C GLN A 97 6.47 -30.04 -5.39
N LEU A 98 5.42 -29.19 -5.55
CA LEU A 98 4.04 -29.60 -5.23
C LEU A 98 3.55 -30.71 -6.16
N ALA A 99 3.79 -30.60 -7.47
CA ALA A 99 3.42 -31.62 -8.43
C ALA A 99 4.07 -32.99 -8.10
N ALA A 100 5.33 -32.99 -7.69
CA ALA A 100 6.01 -34.21 -7.25
C ALA A 100 5.40 -34.81 -5.96
N LYS A 101 5.03 -33.96 -4.99
CA LYS A 101 4.34 -34.38 -3.74
C LYS A 101 2.95 -34.96 -4.02
N LEU A 102 2.24 -34.45 -5.03
CA LEU A 102 0.86 -34.82 -5.38
C LEU A 102 0.75 -35.94 -6.41
N ALA A 103 1.81 -36.25 -7.13
CA ALA A 103 1.82 -37.34 -8.13
C ALA A 103 1.36 -38.70 -7.57
N PRO A 104 1.78 -39.14 -6.36
CA PRO A 104 1.28 -40.40 -5.77
C PRO A 104 -0.24 -40.37 -5.44
N LEU A 105 -0.85 -39.18 -5.36
CA LEU A 105 -2.26 -38.97 -5.06
C LEU A 105 -3.10 -38.77 -6.33
N ALA A 106 -2.49 -39.04 -7.52
CA ALA A 106 -3.12 -38.94 -8.83
C ALA A 106 -3.65 -37.56 -9.21
N VAL A 107 -3.18 -36.49 -8.57
CA VAL A 107 -3.48 -35.10 -8.98
C VAL A 107 -2.61 -34.77 -10.19
N GLN A 108 -3.25 -34.31 -11.27
CA GLN A 108 -2.58 -33.97 -12.53
C GLN A 108 -2.90 -32.52 -12.94
N ALA A 109 -2.00 -31.91 -13.71
CA ALA A 109 -2.14 -30.52 -14.13
C ALA A 109 -3.40 -30.26 -14.97
N ASP A 110 -3.86 -31.26 -15.75
CA ASP A 110 -5.06 -31.18 -16.60
C ASP A 110 -6.36 -31.21 -15.82
N THR A 111 -6.32 -31.61 -14.54
CA THR A 111 -7.48 -31.55 -13.63
C THR A 111 -7.59 -30.17 -12.90
N LEU A 112 -6.59 -29.32 -13.06
CA LEU A 112 -6.50 -28.00 -12.45
C LEU A 112 -6.79 -26.89 -13.48
N PRO A 113 -7.02 -25.64 -13.05
CA PRO A 113 -7.12 -24.49 -13.96
C PRO A 113 -5.96 -24.38 -14.95
N ALA A 114 -6.21 -23.85 -16.14
CA ALA A 114 -5.22 -23.79 -17.24
C ALA A 114 -3.87 -23.16 -16.84
N ALA A 115 -3.89 -22.17 -15.94
CA ALA A 115 -2.66 -21.58 -15.40
C ALA A 115 -1.74 -22.60 -14.70
N ALA A 116 -2.29 -23.68 -14.14
CA ALA A 116 -1.51 -24.73 -13.45
C ALA A 116 -0.59 -25.53 -14.39
N SER A 117 -0.92 -25.59 -15.68
CA SER A 117 -0.13 -26.27 -16.72
C SER A 117 0.72 -25.31 -17.56
N PHE A 118 0.65 -24.00 -17.29
CA PHE A 118 1.46 -23.01 -18.00
C PHE A 118 2.96 -23.22 -17.71
N GLU A 119 3.77 -23.38 -18.75
CA GLU A 119 5.23 -23.54 -18.66
C GLU A 119 5.92 -22.23 -19.07
N PRO A 120 6.41 -21.43 -18.10
CA PRO A 120 7.20 -20.25 -18.41
C PRO A 120 8.46 -20.59 -19.18
N GLY A 121 8.84 -19.74 -20.14
CA GLY A 121 10.09 -19.87 -20.86
C GLY A 121 11.30 -19.84 -19.92
N ALA A 122 12.39 -20.49 -20.33
CA ALA A 122 13.57 -20.64 -19.49
C ALA A 122 14.37 -19.33 -19.28
N ASP A 123 14.20 -18.36 -20.16
CA ASP A 123 14.92 -17.08 -20.13
C ASP A 123 14.00 -15.89 -20.43
N LEU A 124 14.54 -14.70 -20.30
CA LEU A 124 13.85 -13.43 -20.54
C LEU A 124 13.11 -13.39 -21.89
N LEU A 125 13.79 -13.76 -22.99
CA LEU A 125 13.21 -13.65 -24.32
C LEU A 125 12.07 -14.66 -24.53
N ALA A 126 12.24 -15.88 -24.03
CA ALA A 126 11.22 -16.91 -24.09
C ALA A 126 9.99 -16.55 -23.24
N GLN A 127 10.17 -15.94 -22.06
CA GLN A 127 9.07 -15.45 -21.24
C GLN A 127 8.34 -14.28 -21.89
N LEU A 128 9.05 -13.31 -22.47
CA LEU A 128 8.46 -12.18 -23.20
C LEU A 128 7.63 -12.63 -24.42
N ALA A 129 8.06 -13.67 -25.11
CA ALA A 129 7.29 -14.25 -26.23
C ALA A 129 5.92 -14.81 -25.78
N GLN A 130 5.78 -15.15 -24.50
CA GLN A 130 4.54 -15.66 -23.91
C GLN A 130 3.63 -14.56 -23.33
N ALA A 131 4.10 -13.33 -23.20
CA ALA A 131 3.35 -12.22 -22.59
C ALA A 131 1.94 -11.99 -23.16
N PRO A 132 1.68 -12.14 -24.48
CA PRO A 132 0.32 -11.96 -25.01
C PRO A 132 -0.72 -12.93 -24.44
N GLN A 133 -0.33 -14.15 -24.12
CA GLN A 133 -1.24 -15.16 -23.54
C GLN A 133 -1.42 -15.05 -22.03
N THR A 134 -0.53 -14.35 -21.35
CA THR A 134 -0.53 -14.17 -19.89
C THR A 134 -0.98 -12.79 -19.46
N ALA A 135 -1.19 -11.87 -20.40
CA ALA A 135 -1.57 -10.48 -20.15
C ALA A 135 -2.76 -10.39 -19.18
N VAL A 136 -2.73 -9.42 -18.25
CA VAL A 136 -3.81 -9.22 -17.27
C VAL A 136 -5.15 -8.89 -17.92
N ASN A 137 -5.14 -8.41 -19.16
CA ASN A 137 -6.33 -8.15 -19.97
C ASN A 137 -6.58 -9.20 -21.06
N ARG A 138 -6.03 -10.41 -20.91
CA ARG A 138 -6.30 -11.53 -21.83
C ARG A 138 -7.80 -11.80 -21.90
N GLY A 139 -8.29 -12.20 -23.07
CA GLY A 139 -9.71 -12.44 -23.30
C GLY A 139 -10.60 -11.18 -23.31
N LYS A 140 -10.00 -9.97 -23.37
CA LYS A 140 -10.76 -8.70 -23.37
C LYS A 140 -11.75 -8.56 -24.54
N ASN A 141 -11.52 -9.30 -25.63
CA ASN A 141 -12.41 -9.28 -26.79
C ASN A 141 -13.54 -10.31 -26.68
N ASP A 142 -13.48 -11.20 -25.68
CA ASP A 142 -14.44 -12.29 -25.48
C ASP A 142 -15.49 -11.96 -24.42
N VAL A 143 -15.28 -10.87 -23.66
CA VAL A 143 -16.16 -10.40 -22.60
C VAL A 143 -16.47 -8.90 -22.75
N ASN A 144 -17.52 -8.43 -22.06
CA ASN A 144 -17.79 -7.00 -22.01
C ASN A 144 -16.78 -6.24 -21.12
N GLU A 145 -16.74 -4.92 -21.24
CA GLU A 145 -15.80 -4.06 -20.49
C GLU A 145 -16.02 -4.12 -18.97
N ASP A 146 -17.25 -4.36 -18.50
CA ASP A 146 -17.57 -4.43 -17.08
C ASP A 146 -16.99 -5.70 -16.45
N ILE A 147 -17.06 -6.84 -17.14
CA ILE A 147 -16.43 -8.09 -16.70
C ILE A 147 -14.91 -7.90 -16.62
N MET A 148 -14.30 -7.30 -17.64
CA MET A 148 -12.87 -7.01 -17.61
C MET A 148 -12.51 -6.04 -16.48
N GLY A 149 -13.31 -5.00 -16.28
CA GLY A 149 -13.14 -4.05 -15.17
C GLY A 149 -13.18 -4.72 -13.81
N LEU A 150 -14.14 -5.62 -13.59
CA LEU A 150 -14.24 -6.36 -12.32
C LEU A 150 -13.10 -7.38 -12.12
N ARG A 151 -12.66 -8.07 -13.19
CA ARG A 151 -11.45 -8.93 -13.11
C ARG A 151 -10.23 -8.12 -12.65
N LEU A 152 -10.04 -6.93 -13.22
CA LEU A 152 -8.93 -6.05 -12.86
C LEU A 152 -9.11 -5.46 -11.45
N LEU A 153 -10.33 -5.12 -11.04
CA LEU A 153 -10.63 -4.69 -9.67
C LEU A 153 -10.24 -5.77 -8.65
N CYS A 154 -10.65 -7.02 -8.88
CA CYS A 154 -10.29 -8.15 -8.02
C CYS A 154 -8.77 -8.37 -8.01
N LEU A 155 -8.12 -8.38 -9.18
CA LEU A 155 -6.68 -8.59 -9.29
C LEU A 155 -5.90 -7.50 -8.55
N TYR A 156 -6.28 -6.24 -8.73
CA TYR A 156 -5.60 -5.10 -8.12
C TYR A 156 -5.92 -4.97 -6.63
N GLY A 157 -7.13 -5.27 -6.20
CA GLY A 157 -7.46 -5.41 -4.79
C GLY A 157 -6.60 -6.46 -4.10
N LEU A 158 -6.50 -7.64 -4.73
CA LEU A 158 -5.66 -8.73 -4.18
C LEU A 158 -4.16 -8.39 -4.17
N LYS A 159 -3.65 -7.56 -5.12
CA LYS A 159 -2.28 -7.02 -5.05
C LYS A 159 -2.07 -6.16 -3.81
N GLY A 160 -3.04 -5.31 -3.47
CA GLY A 160 -3.01 -4.50 -2.25
C GLY A 160 -2.98 -5.36 -0.98
N ALA A 161 -3.83 -6.39 -0.93
CA ALA A 161 -3.85 -7.36 0.17
C ALA A 161 -2.52 -8.11 0.31
N ALA A 162 -1.90 -8.50 -0.81
CA ALA A 162 -0.58 -9.15 -0.83
C ALA A 162 0.52 -8.28 -0.21
N ALA A 163 0.47 -6.97 -0.43
CA ALA A 163 1.42 -6.04 0.16
C ALA A 163 1.31 -6.03 1.69
N TYR A 164 0.10 -5.91 2.24
CA TYR A 164 -0.11 -5.96 3.69
C TYR A 164 0.19 -7.34 4.28
N MET A 165 -0.10 -8.42 3.53
CA MET A 165 0.24 -9.78 3.95
C MET A 165 1.76 -9.99 4.06
N GLU A 166 2.56 -9.45 3.14
CA GLU A 166 4.02 -9.48 3.24
C GLU A 166 4.54 -8.63 4.40
N HIS A 167 3.96 -7.44 4.65
CA HIS A 167 4.32 -6.62 5.81
C HIS A 167 3.97 -7.33 7.13
N ALA A 168 2.83 -8.01 7.23
CA ALA A 168 2.47 -8.82 8.41
C ALA A 168 3.45 -10.00 8.60
N ARG A 169 3.82 -10.67 7.49
CA ARG A 169 4.76 -11.81 7.52
C ARG A 169 6.15 -11.43 8.08
N VAL A 170 6.70 -10.28 7.70
CA VAL A 170 8.02 -9.84 8.24
C VAL A 170 7.97 -9.51 9.73
N LEU A 171 6.76 -9.39 10.29
CA LEU A 171 6.47 -9.23 11.72
C LEU A 171 6.00 -10.54 12.37
N ASP A 172 6.32 -11.68 11.77
CA ASP A 172 5.98 -13.03 12.23
C ASP A 172 4.46 -13.30 12.34
N GLN A 173 3.64 -12.52 11.62
CA GLN A 173 2.19 -12.74 11.55
C GLN A 173 1.82 -13.51 10.29
N GLN A 174 1.40 -14.75 10.47
CA GLN A 174 0.93 -15.63 9.39
C GLN A 174 -0.30 -16.40 9.86
N ASP A 175 -1.26 -16.60 8.95
CA ASP A 175 -2.47 -17.38 9.20
C ASP A 175 -2.75 -18.31 8.00
N ALA A 176 -2.89 -19.60 8.27
CA ALA A 176 -3.10 -20.62 7.25
C ALA A 176 -4.44 -20.48 6.52
N GLY A 177 -5.48 -19.97 7.20
CA GLY A 177 -6.78 -19.69 6.60
C GLY A 177 -6.74 -18.48 5.67
N VAL A 178 -6.03 -17.42 6.06
CA VAL A 178 -5.76 -16.26 5.21
C VAL A 178 -4.98 -16.67 3.96
N ALA A 179 -3.92 -17.47 4.11
CA ALA A 179 -3.15 -18.00 2.99
C ALA A 179 -4.00 -18.88 2.06
N ALA A 180 -4.82 -19.77 2.60
CA ALA A 180 -5.72 -20.62 1.82
C ALA A 180 -6.72 -19.79 1.00
N GLU A 181 -7.32 -18.76 1.60
CA GLU A 181 -8.26 -17.87 0.92
C GLU A 181 -7.56 -17.04 -0.16
N PHE A 182 -6.35 -16.55 0.10
CA PHE A 182 -5.54 -15.86 -0.90
C PHE A 182 -5.26 -16.74 -2.11
N HIS A 183 -4.82 -18.00 -1.91
CA HIS A 183 -4.62 -18.96 -2.99
C HIS A 183 -5.91 -19.28 -3.74
N ARG A 184 -7.05 -19.41 -3.02
CA ARG A 184 -8.35 -19.64 -3.65
C ARG A 184 -8.71 -18.54 -4.63
N ILE A 185 -8.57 -17.27 -4.22
CA ILE A 185 -8.87 -16.13 -5.08
C ILE A 185 -7.88 -16.06 -6.25
N MET A 186 -6.57 -16.23 -6.00
CA MET A 186 -5.55 -16.22 -7.06
C MET A 186 -5.82 -17.29 -8.11
N SER A 187 -6.07 -18.53 -7.69
CA SER A 187 -6.38 -19.64 -8.60
C SER A 187 -7.64 -19.39 -9.41
N TRP A 188 -8.70 -18.91 -8.74
CA TRP A 188 -9.99 -18.63 -9.39
C TRP A 188 -9.87 -17.51 -10.43
N LEU A 189 -9.13 -16.43 -10.14
CA LEU A 189 -8.87 -15.37 -11.13
C LEU A 189 -8.09 -15.89 -12.35
N GLY A 190 -7.28 -16.93 -12.18
CA GLY A 190 -6.57 -17.62 -13.26
C GLY A 190 -7.49 -18.40 -14.21
N THR A 191 -8.76 -18.61 -13.87
CA THR A 191 -9.76 -19.23 -14.74
C THR A 191 -10.46 -18.24 -15.69
N ASP A 192 -10.10 -16.96 -15.63
CA ASP A 192 -10.73 -15.91 -16.41
C ASP A 192 -12.25 -15.82 -16.24
N PRO A 193 -12.77 -15.68 -15.00
CA PRO A 193 -14.21 -15.70 -14.73
C PRO A 193 -14.95 -14.64 -15.52
N CYS A 194 -16.16 -14.98 -16.03
CA CYS A 194 -16.93 -14.13 -16.95
C CYS A 194 -18.32 -13.75 -16.45
N ASP A 195 -18.64 -14.02 -15.21
CA ASP A 195 -19.92 -13.69 -14.59
C ASP A 195 -19.78 -12.52 -13.61
N LEU A 196 -20.64 -11.51 -13.75
CA LEU A 196 -20.60 -10.25 -12.97
C LEU A 196 -20.79 -10.49 -11.47
N ASP A 197 -21.83 -11.26 -11.08
CA ASP A 197 -22.16 -11.47 -9.66
C ASP A 197 -21.04 -12.20 -8.89
N PRO A 198 -20.44 -13.31 -9.40
CA PRO A 198 -19.29 -13.93 -8.76
C PRO A 198 -18.06 -13.02 -8.69
N LEU A 199 -17.82 -12.18 -9.70
CA LEU A 199 -16.73 -11.23 -9.69
C LEU A 199 -16.95 -10.12 -8.65
N PHE A 200 -18.16 -9.59 -8.56
CA PHE A 200 -18.51 -8.59 -7.54
C PHE A 200 -18.38 -9.17 -6.14
N LYS A 201 -18.90 -10.41 -5.94
CA LYS A 201 -18.72 -11.13 -4.68
C LYS A 201 -17.22 -11.32 -4.34
N CYS A 202 -16.41 -11.70 -5.31
CA CYS A 202 -14.96 -11.86 -5.12
C CYS A 202 -14.29 -10.55 -4.68
N ALA A 203 -14.69 -9.40 -5.24
CA ALA A 203 -14.20 -8.10 -4.79
C ALA A 203 -14.52 -7.84 -3.31
N MET A 204 -15.72 -8.19 -2.86
CA MET A 204 -16.11 -8.08 -1.44
C MET A 204 -15.35 -9.09 -0.56
N ASP A 205 -15.17 -10.32 -1.02
CA ASP A 205 -14.38 -11.35 -0.32
C ASP A 205 -12.91 -10.88 -0.12
N ILE A 206 -12.33 -10.21 -1.13
CA ILE A 206 -10.99 -9.59 -1.03
C ILE A 206 -10.98 -8.50 0.04
N GLY A 207 -12.02 -7.69 0.12
CA GLY A 207 -12.16 -6.67 1.16
C GLY A 207 -12.18 -7.27 2.57
N LEU A 208 -12.95 -8.33 2.78
CA LEU A 208 -13.02 -9.05 4.07
C LEU A 208 -11.70 -9.77 4.39
N LEU A 209 -11.04 -10.36 3.39
CA LEU A 209 -9.71 -10.94 3.55
C LEU A 209 -8.70 -9.89 4.01
N ASN A 210 -8.70 -8.73 3.37
CA ASN A 210 -7.80 -7.64 3.72
C ASN A 210 -8.05 -7.07 5.12
N PHE A 211 -9.30 -7.05 5.58
CA PHE A 211 -9.59 -6.65 6.96
C PHE A 211 -8.86 -7.53 7.98
N LYS A 212 -8.87 -8.85 7.78
CA LYS A 212 -8.12 -9.80 8.61
C LYS A 212 -6.61 -9.60 8.49
N ILE A 213 -6.11 -9.33 7.29
CA ILE A 213 -4.68 -9.08 7.05
C ILE A 213 -4.23 -7.81 7.76
N MET A 214 -5.02 -6.72 7.72
CA MET A 214 -4.70 -5.48 8.44
C MET A 214 -4.75 -5.68 9.97
N GLU A 215 -5.66 -6.51 10.49
CA GLU A 215 -5.67 -6.91 11.91
C GLU A 215 -4.37 -7.63 12.30
N MET A 216 -3.93 -8.59 11.47
CA MET A 216 -2.64 -9.29 11.67
C MET A 216 -1.46 -8.32 11.64
N LEU A 217 -1.47 -7.36 10.74
CA LEU A 217 -0.41 -6.36 10.61
C LEU A 217 -0.37 -5.44 11.84
N ASP A 218 -1.51 -4.89 12.28
CA ASP A 218 -1.63 -4.08 13.51
C ASP A 218 -1.12 -4.87 14.74
N LEU A 219 -1.48 -6.16 14.84
CA LEU A 219 -0.99 -7.04 15.90
C LEU A 219 0.52 -7.21 15.85
N GLY A 220 1.08 -7.42 14.66
CA GLY A 220 2.52 -7.58 14.46
C GLY A 220 3.30 -6.31 14.83
N GLU A 221 2.87 -5.16 14.33
CA GLU A 221 3.49 -3.86 14.61
C GLU A 221 3.43 -3.51 16.09
N THR A 222 2.26 -3.65 16.71
CA THR A 222 2.08 -3.31 18.13
C THR A 222 2.78 -4.29 19.08
N THR A 223 2.89 -5.56 18.68
CA THR A 223 3.67 -6.57 19.44
C THR A 223 5.18 -6.29 19.36
N ALA A 224 5.69 -5.97 18.17
CA ALA A 224 7.11 -5.76 17.93
C ALA A 224 7.61 -4.41 18.46
N PHE A 225 6.81 -3.36 18.35
CA PHE A 225 7.26 -1.98 18.56
C PHE A 225 6.49 -1.22 19.65
N GLY A 226 5.45 -1.82 20.23
CA GLY A 226 4.52 -1.18 21.18
C GLY A 226 3.43 -0.38 20.47
N HIS A 227 2.45 0.10 21.23
CA HIS A 227 1.38 0.94 20.66
C HIS A 227 1.88 2.35 20.38
N PRO A 228 1.61 2.91 19.19
CA PRO A 228 1.93 4.30 18.89
C PRO A 228 1.32 5.27 19.91
N GLU A 229 2.07 6.30 20.24
CA GLU A 229 1.70 7.34 21.21
C GLU A 229 1.77 8.72 20.57
N PRO A 230 0.89 9.67 20.93
CA PRO A 230 1.00 11.05 20.48
C PRO A 230 2.40 11.60 20.69
N THR A 231 3.06 11.99 19.60
CA THR A 231 4.49 12.31 19.58
C THR A 231 4.76 13.51 18.70
N GLN A 232 5.52 14.47 19.21
CA GLN A 232 6.06 15.57 18.41
C GLN A 232 7.28 15.11 17.65
N VAL A 233 7.24 15.20 16.33
CA VAL A 233 8.28 14.77 15.41
C VAL A 233 8.87 15.98 14.71
N ARG A 234 10.19 16.09 14.79
CA ARG A 234 10.96 17.09 14.04
C ARG A 234 10.91 16.79 12.54
N VAL A 235 10.63 17.81 11.71
CA VAL A 235 10.58 17.70 10.25
C VAL A 235 11.61 18.58 9.53
N THR A 236 12.64 19.03 10.28
CA THR A 236 13.79 19.77 9.78
C THR A 236 15.09 19.07 10.14
N PRO A 237 16.12 19.08 9.25
CA PRO A 237 17.35 18.35 9.49
C PRO A 237 18.23 18.98 10.59
N VAL A 238 19.18 18.17 11.08
CA VAL A 238 20.27 18.59 11.96
C VAL A 238 21.62 18.23 11.33
N PRO A 239 22.72 18.93 11.64
CA PRO A 239 24.04 18.63 11.08
C PRO A 239 24.52 17.21 11.37
N GLY A 240 25.20 16.61 10.43
CA GLY A 240 25.85 15.30 10.57
C GLY A 240 25.67 14.40 9.37
N LYS A 241 26.43 13.31 9.34
CA LYS A 241 26.26 12.21 8.40
C LYS A 241 24.87 11.62 8.56
N CYS A 242 24.24 11.18 7.47
CA CYS A 242 22.84 10.80 7.56
C CYS A 242 22.44 9.66 6.62
N ILE A 243 21.39 8.93 7.03
CA ILE A 243 20.69 7.91 6.26
C ILE A 243 19.20 8.28 6.25
N LEU A 244 18.55 8.15 5.09
CA LEU A 244 17.11 8.30 4.90
C LEU A 244 16.50 6.92 4.66
N VAL A 245 15.47 6.58 5.42
CA VAL A 245 14.74 5.31 5.29
C VAL A 245 13.33 5.60 4.83
N SER A 246 12.98 5.08 3.65
CA SER A 246 11.68 5.27 3.01
C SER A 246 11.00 3.93 2.73
N GLY A 247 9.68 3.92 2.65
CA GLY A 247 8.85 2.73 2.49
C GLY A 247 8.00 2.49 3.74
N HIS A 248 7.69 1.22 4.01
CA HIS A 248 6.74 0.83 5.08
C HIS A 248 7.36 -0.10 6.13
N ASP A 249 8.44 -0.82 5.77
CA ASP A 249 8.98 -1.90 6.59
C ASP A 249 9.78 -1.37 7.79
N MET A 250 9.16 -1.43 8.97
CA MET A 250 9.76 -0.99 10.23
C MET A 250 10.82 -1.98 10.77
N VAL A 251 10.85 -3.23 10.32
CA VAL A 251 11.89 -4.18 10.69
C VAL A 251 13.23 -3.76 10.07
N ASP A 252 13.24 -3.32 8.80
CA ASP A 252 14.42 -2.76 8.18
C ASP A 252 14.90 -1.47 8.88
N LEU A 253 13.98 -0.59 9.29
CA LEU A 253 14.33 0.60 10.09
C LEU A 253 14.98 0.20 11.41
N LYS A 254 14.44 -0.80 12.13
CA LYS A 254 15.04 -1.34 13.36
C LYS A 254 16.47 -1.81 13.12
N LEU A 255 16.71 -2.62 12.10
CA LEU A 255 18.04 -3.16 11.77
C LEU A 255 19.05 -2.03 11.45
N ILE A 256 18.62 -1.02 10.69
CA ILE A 256 19.44 0.16 10.39
C ILE A 256 19.80 0.92 11.67
N LEU A 257 18.84 1.13 12.57
CA LEU A 257 19.06 1.84 13.83
C LEU A 257 19.99 1.07 14.78
N GLU A 258 19.87 -0.24 14.84
CA GLU A 258 20.76 -1.10 15.63
C GLU A 258 22.20 -1.03 15.11
N GLN A 259 22.40 -1.14 13.78
CA GLN A 259 23.72 -1.14 13.15
C GLN A 259 24.37 0.26 13.09
N THR A 260 23.59 1.33 13.15
CA THR A 260 24.11 2.71 13.19
C THR A 260 24.35 3.23 14.60
N ARG A 261 24.02 2.47 15.64
CA ARG A 261 24.25 2.84 17.05
C ARG A 261 25.74 3.15 17.29
N GLY A 262 26.03 4.33 17.83
CA GLY A 262 27.40 4.76 18.15
C GLY A 262 28.26 5.21 16.94
N THR A 263 27.75 5.15 15.71
CA THR A 263 28.49 5.59 14.51
C THR A 263 28.50 7.11 14.29
N GLY A 264 27.67 7.86 15.01
CA GLY A 264 27.44 9.29 14.80
C GLY A 264 26.53 9.63 13.62
N ILE A 265 26.07 8.63 12.86
CA ILE A 265 25.14 8.82 11.74
C ILE A 265 23.75 9.14 12.28
N LYS A 266 23.11 10.14 11.68
CA LYS A 266 21.71 10.52 11.93
C LYS A 266 20.80 9.75 10.98
N VAL A 267 19.70 9.19 11.49
CA VAL A 267 18.69 8.47 10.69
C VAL A 267 17.44 9.33 10.61
N TYR A 268 16.85 9.39 9.42
CA TYR A 268 15.60 10.09 9.13
C TYR A 268 14.63 9.12 8.47
N THR A 269 13.35 9.26 8.78
CA THR A 269 12.27 8.61 8.03
C THR A 269 11.81 9.47 6.87
N HIS A 270 11.15 8.85 5.88
CA HIS A 270 10.52 9.51 4.75
C HIS A 270 9.23 8.78 4.37
N GLY A 271 8.24 9.53 3.85
CA GLY A 271 7.00 8.94 3.34
C GLY A 271 6.24 8.15 4.41
N GLU A 272 5.85 6.94 4.09
CA GLU A 272 5.09 6.06 4.98
C GLU A 272 5.91 5.52 6.19
N MET A 273 7.20 5.82 6.27
CA MET A 273 8.00 5.50 7.46
C MET A 273 7.85 6.53 8.58
N LEU A 274 7.22 7.69 8.34
CA LEU A 274 6.97 8.72 9.36
C LEU A 274 6.32 8.17 10.63
N PRO A 275 5.26 7.34 10.58
CA PRO A 275 4.58 6.83 11.77
C PRO A 275 5.47 6.02 12.72
N ALA A 276 6.56 5.43 12.25
CA ALA A 276 7.52 4.70 13.10
C ALA A 276 8.03 5.54 14.29
N LEU A 277 8.15 6.85 14.12
CA LEU A 277 8.60 7.78 15.17
C LEU A 277 7.65 7.86 16.37
N ALA A 278 6.40 7.40 16.23
CA ALA A 278 5.41 7.37 17.32
C ALA A 278 5.46 6.09 18.16
N TYR A 279 6.11 5.03 17.68
CA TYR A 279 6.19 3.76 18.40
C TYR A 279 7.23 3.82 19.53
N PRO A 280 6.91 3.35 20.75
CA PRO A 280 7.81 3.38 21.91
C PRO A 280 9.17 2.75 21.64
N PHE A 281 9.21 1.65 20.88
CA PHE A 281 10.45 0.96 20.51
C PHE A 281 11.46 1.89 19.84
N PHE A 282 11.03 2.73 18.91
CA PHE A 282 11.94 3.59 18.15
C PHE A 282 12.41 4.82 18.93
N LYS A 283 11.68 5.25 19.96
CA LYS A 283 12.04 6.38 20.83
C LYS A 283 13.33 6.14 21.64
N GLN A 284 13.76 4.89 21.78
CA GLN A 284 15.04 4.56 22.44
C GLN A 284 16.29 4.89 21.61
N TYR A 285 16.13 5.28 20.35
CA TYR A 285 17.25 5.57 19.44
C TYR A 285 17.42 7.09 19.25
N PRO A 286 18.29 7.77 20.03
CA PRO A 286 18.44 9.24 19.95
C PRO A 286 18.99 9.74 18.63
N HIS A 287 19.56 8.87 17.79
CA HIS A 287 20.04 9.18 16.47
C HIS A 287 18.96 9.02 15.37
N LEU A 288 17.78 8.53 15.69
CA LEU A 288 16.58 8.68 14.88
C LEU A 288 16.02 10.10 15.12
N VAL A 289 16.36 11.03 14.23
CA VAL A 289 16.21 12.47 14.48
C VAL A 289 14.80 12.98 14.18
N GLY A 290 14.15 12.45 13.15
CA GLY A 290 12.86 12.91 12.71
C GLY A 290 12.52 12.46 11.30
N ASN A 291 11.59 13.15 10.66
CA ASN A 291 11.18 12.88 9.28
C ASN A 291 11.75 13.94 8.33
N TYR A 292 12.22 13.52 7.17
CA TYR A 292 12.69 14.41 6.10
C TYR A 292 11.80 14.26 4.88
N GLY A 293 11.43 15.38 4.27
CA GLY A 293 10.66 15.39 3.04
C GLY A 293 9.16 15.18 3.27
N SER A 294 8.53 14.52 2.31
CA SER A 294 7.08 14.35 2.21
C SER A 294 6.71 13.00 1.59
N ALA A 295 5.77 12.99 0.62
CA ALA A 295 5.32 11.77 -0.04
C ALA A 295 6.18 11.39 -1.27
N TRP A 296 5.94 10.20 -1.78
CA TRP A 296 6.73 9.51 -2.80
C TRP A 296 6.97 10.31 -4.10
N GLN A 297 6.00 11.12 -4.55
CA GLN A 297 6.11 11.90 -5.79
C GLN A 297 7.19 12.98 -5.74
N ASN A 298 7.62 13.37 -4.54
CA ASN A 298 8.64 14.39 -4.35
C ASN A 298 10.08 13.81 -4.23
N GLN A 299 10.25 12.48 -4.29
CA GLN A 299 11.55 11.81 -4.10
C GLN A 299 12.66 12.38 -4.97
N GLN A 300 12.40 12.61 -6.27
CA GLN A 300 13.43 13.11 -7.19
C GLN A 300 14.03 14.44 -6.75
N LYS A 301 13.26 15.31 -6.12
CA LYS A 301 13.72 16.56 -5.54
C LYS A 301 14.29 16.37 -4.13
N GLU A 302 13.57 15.66 -3.29
CA GLU A 302 13.91 15.50 -1.86
C GLU A 302 15.15 14.64 -1.68
N PHE A 303 15.25 13.50 -2.38
CA PHE A 303 16.44 12.64 -2.31
C PHE A 303 17.65 13.27 -2.99
N ALA A 304 17.46 14.04 -4.07
CA ALA A 304 18.54 14.82 -4.66
C ALA A 304 19.19 15.79 -3.66
N ASN A 305 18.36 16.42 -2.83
CA ASN A 305 18.81 17.39 -1.82
C ASN A 305 19.22 16.74 -0.48
N PHE A 306 18.94 15.48 -0.26
CA PHE A 306 19.35 14.76 0.94
C PHE A 306 20.85 14.38 0.83
N PRO A 307 21.75 14.86 1.70
CA PRO A 307 23.20 14.70 1.53
C PRO A 307 23.75 13.38 2.11
N GLY A 308 22.93 12.34 2.21
CA GLY A 308 23.25 11.05 2.80
C GLY A 308 22.85 9.86 1.92
N ALA A 309 22.99 8.65 2.44
CA ALA A 309 22.53 7.43 1.81
C ALA A 309 20.99 7.26 1.99
N VAL A 310 20.36 6.62 1.02
CA VAL A 310 18.90 6.39 1.02
C VAL A 310 18.63 4.89 0.94
N VAL A 311 17.66 4.40 1.73
CA VAL A 311 17.20 3.00 1.69
C VAL A 311 15.70 2.97 1.38
N MET A 312 15.34 2.24 0.32
CA MET A 312 13.95 1.95 -0.04
C MET A 312 13.57 0.55 0.46
N THR A 313 12.75 0.48 1.48
CA THR A 313 12.34 -0.79 2.11
C THR A 313 11.13 -1.42 1.41
N SER A 314 10.24 -0.59 0.87
CA SER A 314 9.07 -1.00 0.07
C SER A 314 8.69 0.11 -0.93
N ASN A 315 7.48 0.05 -1.50
CA ASN A 315 6.99 1.09 -2.42
C ASN A 315 6.79 2.45 -1.69
N CYS A 316 6.74 3.58 -2.38
CA CYS A 316 6.92 3.67 -3.84
C CYS A 316 8.36 4.10 -4.14
N ILE A 317 9.03 3.43 -5.09
CA ILE A 317 10.26 3.93 -5.71
C ILE A 317 9.93 4.59 -7.06
N ILE A 318 10.61 5.68 -7.39
CA ILE A 318 10.57 6.33 -8.71
C ILE A 318 11.99 6.49 -9.25
N ASP A 319 12.12 6.86 -10.53
CA ASP A 319 13.41 6.87 -11.22
C ASP A 319 14.47 7.70 -10.49
N PRO A 320 15.50 7.07 -9.90
CA PRO A 320 16.53 7.75 -9.14
C PRO A 320 17.54 8.49 -10.03
N ASN A 321 17.56 8.22 -11.34
CA ASN A 321 18.46 8.87 -12.28
C ASN A 321 18.04 10.31 -12.57
N VAL A 322 16.74 10.60 -12.52
CA VAL A 322 16.22 11.97 -12.73
C VAL A 322 16.74 12.93 -11.66
N GLY A 323 16.86 12.49 -10.40
CA GLY A 323 17.39 13.31 -9.31
C GLY A 323 18.89 13.16 -9.07
N ASN A 324 19.61 12.36 -9.87
CA ASN A 324 21.03 12.07 -9.73
C ASN A 324 21.42 11.54 -8.33
N TYR A 325 20.63 10.61 -7.78
CA TYR A 325 20.91 9.97 -6.50
C TYR A 325 21.02 8.44 -6.61
N SER A 326 21.04 7.89 -7.83
CA SER A 326 21.11 6.45 -8.09
C SER A 326 22.38 5.79 -7.52
N ASP A 327 23.46 6.54 -7.32
CA ASP A 327 24.72 6.06 -6.74
C ASP A 327 24.71 5.92 -5.21
N ARG A 328 23.67 6.41 -4.53
CA ARG A 328 23.56 6.43 -3.06
C ARG A 328 22.21 5.98 -2.51
N ILE A 329 21.36 5.45 -3.39
CA ILE A 329 20.12 4.76 -3.02
C ILE A 329 20.35 3.24 -3.05
N PHE A 330 19.71 2.56 -2.12
CA PHE A 330 19.72 1.10 -1.98
C PHE A 330 18.29 0.59 -1.94
N THR A 331 18.04 -0.57 -2.53
CA THR A 331 16.74 -1.23 -2.50
C THR A 331 16.77 -2.48 -1.62
N ARG A 332 15.63 -2.83 -1.05
CA ARG A 332 15.44 -3.97 -0.15
C ARG A 332 14.25 -4.81 -0.57
N SER A 333 14.22 -6.07 -0.12
CA SER A 333 13.07 -6.97 -0.23
C SER A 333 12.51 -7.02 -1.66
N ILE A 334 11.23 -6.64 -1.84
CA ILE A 334 10.55 -6.67 -3.15
C ILE A 334 10.94 -5.49 -4.06
N VAL A 335 11.54 -4.43 -3.53
CA VAL A 335 11.87 -3.24 -4.32
C VAL A 335 13.04 -3.52 -5.25
N GLY A 336 12.95 -3.07 -6.50
CA GLY A 336 14.02 -3.20 -7.47
C GLY A 336 14.04 -2.06 -8.48
N TRP A 337 15.25 -1.58 -8.77
CA TRP A 337 15.49 -0.63 -9.87
C TRP A 337 16.76 -1.01 -10.62
N PRO A 338 16.75 -1.03 -11.97
CA PRO A 338 17.94 -1.41 -12.75
C PRO A 338 19.16 -0.55 -12.41
N GLY A 339 20.27 -1.20 -12.08
CA GLY A 339 21.53 -0.53 -11.76
C GLY A 339 21.65 0.05 -10.35
N VAL A 340 20.61 -0.06 -9.52
CA VAL A 340 20.63 0.30 -8.10
C VAL A 340 21.08 -0.90 -7.27
N THR A 341 21.93 -0.67 -6.27
CA THR A 341 22.40 -1.72 -5.37
C THR A 341 21.23 -2.28 -4.56
N HIS A 342 20.99 -3.58 -4.71
CA HIS A 342 20.01 -4.31 -3.90
C HIS A 342 20.70 -4.96 -2.70
N LEU A 343 20.09 -4.83 -1.52
CA LEU A 343 20.60 -5.41 -0.29
C LEU A 343 19.90 -6.75 0.00
N GLU A 344 20.68 -7.79 0.13
CA GLU A 344 20.22 -9.11 0.58
C GLU A 344 20.52 -9.29 2.07
N GLY A 345 19.73 -10.14 2.73
CA GLY A 345 19.91 -10.43 4.17
C GLY A 345 19.70 -9.21 5.07
N GLU A 346 20.35 -9.18 6.23
CA GLU A 346 20.14 -8.17 7.27
C GLU A 346 21.32 -7.20 7.44
N ASP A 347 22.30 -7.23 6.53
CA ASP A 347 23.52 -6.41 6.61
C ASP A 347 23.34 -5.07 5.88
N PHE A 348 23.44 -3.96 6.62
CA PHE A 348 23.40 -2.59 6.09
C PHE A 348 24.77 -1.91 6.07
N SER A 349 25.87 -2.66 6.20
CA SER A 349 27.24 -2.11 6.20
C SER A 349 27.56 -1.26 4.98
N ALA A 350 27.06 -1.64 3.78
CA ALA A 350 27.23 -0.87 2.55
C ALA A 350 26.56 0.51 2.63
N VAL A 351 25.36 0.60 3.22
CA VAL A 351 24.64 1.86 3.45
C VAL A 351 25.39 2.74 4.44
N ILE A 352 25.87 2.16 5.53
CA ILE A 352 26.64 2.85 6.58
C ILE A 352 27.94 3.43 5.99
N ALA A 353 28.69 2.60 5.23
CA ALA A 353 29.90 3.04 4.56
C ALA A 353 29.63 4.19 3.58
N LYS A 354 28.55 4.09 2.79
CA LYS A 354 28.14 5.16 1.86
C LYS A 354 27.77 6.44 2.62
N ALA A 355 27.00 6.35 3.69
CA ALA A 355 26.62 7.50 4.51
C ALA A 355 27.84 8.19 5.14
N GLN A 356 28.82 7.42 5.61
CA GLN A 356 30.07 7.96 6.15
C GLN A 356 30.93 8.67 5.10
N ALA A 357 30.92 8.20 3.86
CA ALA A 357 31.65 8.82 2.75
C ALA A 357 31.03 10.13 2.26
N LEU A 358 29.71 10.30 2.42
CA LEU A 358 28.98 11.49 2.00
C LEU A 358 29.12 12.64 3.01
N GLU A 359 28.80 13.86 2.60
CA GLU A 359 29.04 15.06 3.43
C GLU A 359 28.10 15.16 4.65
N GLY A 360 26.85 14.76 4.53
CA GLY A 360 25.81 14.98 5.52
C GLY A 360 25.33 16.44 5.56
N PHE A 361 24.36 16.72 6.42
CA PHE A 361 23.88 18.09 6.63
C PHE A 361 24.94 18.95 7.32
N LYS A 362 25.11 20.18 6.84
CA LYS A 362 26.14 21.12 7.35
C LYS A 362 25.57 22.18 8.29
N HIS A 363 24.30 22.51 8.16
CA HIS A 363 23.66 23.61 8.87
C HIS A 363 22.48 23.13 9.72
N VAL A 364 22.21 23.86 10.80
CA VAL A 364 20.98 23.70 11.59
C VAL A 364 19.87 24.48 10.90
N GLU A 365 18.74 23.86 10.68
CA GLU A 365 17.52 24.54 10.28
C GLU A 365 16.65 24.87 11.50
N LEU A 366 15.82 25.92 11.38
CA LEU A 366 14.85 26.27 12.41
C LEU A 366 13.97 25.06 12.72
N GLU A 367 13.81 24.78 13.99
CA GLU A 367 13.00 23.63 14.41
C GLU A 367 11.55 23.78 13.98
N HIS A 368 11.03 22.73 13.37
CA HIS A 368 9.62 22.59 13.07
C HIS A 368 9.19 21.17 13.47
N PHE A 369 8.08 21.10 14.21
CA PHE A 369 7.53 19.85 14.72
C PHE A 369 6.09 19.68 14.22
N ILE A 370 5.72 18.41 13.99
CA ILE A 370 4.34 17.98 13.76
C ILE A 370 3.97 16.94 14.80
N THR A 371 2.69 16.78 15.11
CA THR A 371 2.20 15.77 16.05
C THR A 371 1.60 14.60 15.26
N ILE A 372 2.06 13.38 15.58
CA ILE A 372 1.61 12.12 14.99
C ILE A 372 1.29 11.10 16.10
N GLY A 373 0.85 9.89 15.74
CA GLY A 373 0.76 8.75 16.67
C GLY A 373 -0.61 8.55 17.29
N PHE A 374 -1.66 9.02 16.64
CA PHE A 374 -3.05 8.80 17.06
C PHE A 374 -3.62 7.50 16.47
N ALA A 375 -2.87 6.38 16.62
CA ALA A 375 -3.34 5.05 16.24
C ALA A 375 -4.39 4.50 17.23
N ARG A 376 -4.87 3.27 16.96
CA ARG A 376 -5.99 2.64 17.67
C ARG A 376 -5.98 2.83 19.19
N ASN A 377 -4.85 2.51 19.86
CA ASN A 377 -4.78 2.59 21.31
C ASN A 377 -4.93 4.03 21.83
N ALA A 378 -4.26 5.00 21.20
CA ALA A 378 -4.35 6.41 21.56
C ALA A 378 -5.75 6.98 21.31
N LEU A 379 -6.38 6.62 20.19
CA LEU A 379 -7.74 7.03 19.85
C LEU A 379 -8.76 6.45 20.83
N MET A 380 -8.63 5.16 21.21
CA MET A 380 -9.52 4.52 22.17
C MET A 380 -9.38 5.13 23.58
N GLN A 381 -8.17 5.52 23.99
CA GLN A 381 -7.96 6.24 25.24
C GLN A 381 -8.56 7.65 25.22
N ALA A 382 -8.54 8.34 24.08
CA ALA A 382 -9.13 9.66 23.92
C ALA A 382 -10.66 9.63 23.74
N ALA A 383 -11.22 8.48 23.32
CA ALA A 383 -12.63 8.34 22.95
C ALA A 383 -13.61 8.85 24.01
N PRO A 384 -13.47 8.59 25.33
CA PRO A 384 -14.39 9.12 26.34
C PRO A 384 -14.46 10.66 26.32
N ALA A 385 -13.30 11.35 26.25
CA ALA A 385 -13.24 12.80 26.20
C ALA A 385 -13.83 13.36 24.88
N VAL A 386 -13.62 12.67 23.77
CA VAL A 386 -14.23 13.02 22.47
C VAL A 386 -15.76 12.88 22.54
N ILE A 387 -16.26 11.77 23.09
CA ILE A 387 -17.70 11.50 23.24
C ILE A 387 -18.36 12.59 24.12
N ASP A 388 -17.72 12.98 25.23
CA ASP A 388 -18.23 14.05 26.09
C ASP A 388 -18.34 15.39 25.34
N LYS A 389 -17.36 15.72 24.51
CA LYS A 389 -17.37 16.93 23.68
C LYS A 389 -18.41 16.89 22.57
N VAL A 390 -18.65 15.73 21.95
CA VAL A 390 -19.75 15.55 21.00
C VAL A 390 -21.09 15.75 21.68
N LYS A 391 -21.30 15.17 22.88
CA LYS A 391 -22.52 15.35 23.66
C LYS A 391 -22.73 16.79 24.13
N ALA A 392 -21.66 17.52 24.37
CA ALA A 392 -21.68 18.92 24.72
C ALA A 392 -21.91 19.87 23.51
N GLY A 393 -21.87 19.33 22.28
CA GLY A 393 -21.98 20.12 21.04
C GLY A 393 -20.71 20.92 20.71
N GLU A 394 -19.57 20.57 21.33
CA GLU A 394 -18.26 21.18 21.03
C GLU A 394 -17.59 20.55 19.80
N ILE A 395 -17.91 19.28 19.50
CA ILE A 395 -17.51 18.58 18.28
C ILE A 395 -18.76 18.19 17.53
N SER A 396 -18.89 18.70 16.30
CA SER A 396 -20.06 18.47 15.45
C SER A 396 -19.85 17.37 14.41
N HIS A 397 -18.61 17.17 13.92
CA HIS A 397 -18.32 16.27 12.80
C HIS A 397 -16.90 15.71 12.85
N PHE A 398 -16.73 14.55 12.22
CA PHE A 398 -15.45 13.89 11.99
C PHE A 398 -15.19 13.78 10.49
N PHE A 399 -14.02 14.23 10.04
CA PHE A 399 -13.58 14.03 8.68
C PHE A 399 -12.35 13.11 8.68
N LEU A 400 -12.39 12.03 7.92
CA LEU A 400 -11.19 11.26 7.61
C LEU A 400 -10.76 11.62 6.19
N VAL A 401 -9.67 12.37 6.07
CA VAL A 401 -9.07 12.80 4.80
C VAL A 401 -7.71 12.15 4.68
N GLY A 402 -7.56 11.14 3.82
CA GLY A 402 -6.31 10.38 3.78
C GLY A 402 -6.23 9.39 2.63
N GLY A 403 -5.24 8.50 2.71
CA GLY A 403 -4.92 7.51 1.70
C GLY A 403 -3.61 7.84 0.97
N CYS A 404 -3.54 7.59 -0.34
CA CYS A 404 -2.32 7.87 -1.12
C CYS A 404 -2.14 9.37 -1.42
N ASP A 405 -0.92 9.74 -1.85
CA ASP A 405 -0.65 11.03 -2.50
C ASP A 405 -0.17 10.81 -3.94
N GLY A 406 0.10 11.88 -4.68
CA GLY A 406 0.55 11.87 -6.06
C GLY A 406 0.82 13.27 -6.59
N ASP A 407 1.25 13.33 -7.85
CA ASP A 407 1.76 14.53 -8.50
C ASP A 407 0.70 15.35 -9.28
N ARG A 408 -0.55 14.86 -9.37
CA ARG A 408 -1.61 15.59 -10.07
C ARG A 408 -1.97 16.90 -9.39
N ALA A 409 -2.17 17.94 -10.17
CA ALA A 409 -2.55 19.28 -9.69
C ALA A 409 -3.89 19.27 -8.94
N GLU A 410 -4.84 18.43 -9.36
CA GLU A 410 -6.17 18.28 -8.78
C GLU A 410 -6.12 17.82 -7.31
N ARG A 411 -4.97 17.29 -6.85
CA ARG A 411 -4.75 16.93 -5.44
C ARG A 411 -4.65 18.12 -4.48
N ALA A 412 -4.60 19.37 -5.00
CA ALA A 412 -4.80 20.58 -4.19
C ALA A 412 -6.12 20.53 -3.43
N TYR A 413 -7.14 19.85 -3.98
CA TYR A 413 -8.43 19.59 -3.35
C TYR A 413 -8.31 19.15 -1.88
N TYR A 414 -7.42 18.19 -1.58
CA TYR A 414 -7.28 17.68 -0.21
C TYR A 414 -6.74 18.71 0.77
N THR A 415 -5.87 19.61 0.32
CA THR A 415 -5.37 20.73 1.12
C THR A 415 -6.48 21.76 1.35
N GLU A 416 -7.24 22.08 0.30
CA GLU A 416 -8.33 23.04 0.33
C GLU A 416 -9.48 22.52 1.23
N PHE A 417 -9.85 21.25 1.06
CA PHE A 417 -10.88 20.60 1.87
C PHE A 417 -10.50 20.59 3.35
N ALA A 418 -9.27 20.16 3.69
CA ALA A 418 -8.79 20.14 5.07
C ALA A 418 -8.81 21.53 5.73
N LYS A 419 -8.50 22.59 4.97
CA LYS A 419 -8.55 23.98 5.46
C LYS A 419 -9.98 24.50 5.65
N ALA A 420 -10.93 24.01 4.86
CA ALA A 420 -12.29 24.51 4.81
C ALA A 420 -13.25 23.82 5.80
N ILE A 421 -12.84 22.69 6.41
CA ILE A 421 -13.67 22.00 7.41
C ILE A 421 -14.02 22.94 8.59
N PRO A 422 -15.23 22.84 9.20
CA PRO A 422 -15.64 23.64 10.33
C PRO A 422 -14.68 23.58 11.52
N GLN A 423 -14.62 24.66 12.32
CA GLN A 423 -13.70 24.75 13.46
C GLN A 423 -14.06 23.79 14.61
N ASP A 424 -15.31 23.35 14.67
CA ASP A 424 -15.86 22.39 15.62
C ASP A 424 -15.79 20.95 15.10
N SER A 425 -14.94 20.66 14.11
CA SER A 425 -14.77 19.35 13.53
C SER A 425 -13.36 18.80 13.76
N LEU A 426 -13.25 17.49 13.94
CA LEU A 426 -11.98 16.77 13.99
C LEU A 426 -11.58 16.26 12.60
N LEU A 427 -10.30 16.35 12.29
CA LEU A 427 -9.68 15.88 11.06
C LEU A 427 -8.76 14.69 11.35
N LEU A 428 -9.15 13.50 10.95
CA LEU A 428 -8.31 12.31 10.98
C LEU A 428 -7.58 12.17 9.63
N THR A 429 -6.35 11.70 9.67
CA THR A 429 -5.58 11.43 8.46
C THR A 429 -4.70 10.19 8.60
N LEU A 430 -4.38 9.56 7.48
CA LEU A 430 -3.48 8.41 7.40
C LEU A 430 -2.86 8.31 6.00
N GLY A 431 -1.81 7.51 5.88
CA GLY A 431 -1.15 7.28 4.60
C GLY A 431 -0.38 8.50 4.08
N CYS A 432 0.03 8.48 2.82
CA CYS A 432 0.74 9.60 2.19
C CYS A 432 -0.11 10.87 2.02
N GLY A 433 -1.43 10.74 1.95
CA GLY A 433 -2.35 11.88 1.78
C GLY A 433 -2.19 12.97 2.84
N LYS A 434 -1.76 12.60 4.06
CA LYS A 434 -1.45 13.53 5.16
C LYS A 434 -0.49 14.65 4.77
N TYR A 435 0.46 14.40 3.88
CA TYR A 435 1.49 15.36 3.50
C TYR A 435 0.94 16.58 2.75
N LYS A 436 -0.32 16.56 2.33
CA LYS A 436 -1.00 17.72 1.75
C LYS A 436 -1.28 18.82 2.80
N PHE A 437 -1.36 18.45 4.09
CA PHE A 437 -1.76 19.40 5.13
C PHE A 437 -1.17 19.15 6.53
N ASN A 438 -0.41 18.07 6.76
CA ASN A 438 0.08 17.72 8.11
C ASN A 438 1.09 18.73 8.72
N LYS A 439 1.59 19.68 7.93
CA LYS A 439 2.44 20.80 8.39
C LYS A 439 1.66 22.08 8.63
N LEU A 440 0.34 22.07 8.48
CA LEU A 440 -0.54 23.20 8.79
C LEU A 440 -0.99 23.14 10.25
N ASP A 441 -1.26 24.30 10.82
CA ASP A 441 -1.83 24.41 12.15
C ASP A 441 -3.36 24.40 12.07
N PHE A 442 -3.98 23.41 12.71
CA PHE A 442 -5.44 23.30 12.81
C PHE A 442 -5.97 23.69 14.20
N GLY A 443 -5.10 23.94 15.18
CA GLY A 443 -5.49 24.23 16.56
C GLY A 443 -6.04 23.01 17.30
N ASP A 444 -6.82 23.27 18.36
CA ASP A 444 -7.42 22.24 19.21
C ASP A 444 -8.88 22.56 19.56
N ILE A 445 -9.63 21.56 20.05
CA ILE A 445 -10.95 21.69 20.65
C ILE A 445 -10.84 21.26 22.12
N GLY A 446 -10.64 22.26 23.02
CA GLY A 446 -10.54 22.02 24.46
C GLY A 446 -9.42 21.05 24.83
N GLY A 447 -8.25 21.20 24.20
CA GLY A 447 -7.04 20.41 24.44
C GLY A 447 -6.92 19.14 23.59
N ILE A 448 -7.90 18.81 22.76
CA ILE A 448 -7.81 17.74 21.77
C ILE A 448 -7.33 18.34 20.44
N PRO A 449 -6.16 17.95 19.90
CA PRO A 449 -5.73 18.46 18.58
C PRO A 449 -6.77 18.16 17.52
N ARG A 450 -7.07 19.15 16.67
CA ARG A 450 -8.04 18.94 15.59
C ARG A 450 -7.51 18.04 14.48
N LEU A 451 -6.20 17.98 14.27
CA LEU A 451 -5.57 17.05 13.33
C LEU A 451 -5.03 15.82 14.08
N LEU A 452 -5.56 14.66 13.76
CA LEU A 452 -5.17 13.37 14.35
C LEU A 452 -4.55 12.47 13.26
N ASP A 453 -3.21 12.38 13.25
CA ASP A 453 -2.48 11.50 12.33
C ASP A 453 -2.51 10.06 12.87
N VAL A 454 -3.30 9.21 12.23
CA VAL A 454 -3.57 7.82 12.65
C VAL A 454 -2.37 6.91 12.36
N GLY A 455 -1.66 7.13 11.24
CA GLY A 455 -0.48 6.32 10.92
C GLY A 455 -0.26 6.02 9.44
N GLN A 456 0.23 4.83 9.12
CA GLN A 456 0.43 4.34 7.76
C GLN A 456 -0.92 4.05 7.08
N CYS A 457 -0.91 3.67 5.80
CA CYS A 457 -2.14 3.35 5.08
C CYS A 457 -2.87 2.12 5.67
N ASN A 458 -2.14 1.11 6.21
CA ASN A 458 -2.72 -0.04 6.91
C ASN A 458 -3.40 0.35 8.24
N ASP A 459 -3.06 1.49 8.84
CA ASP A 459 -3.76 2.04 10.01
C ASP A 459 -5.20 2.47 9.69
N ALA A 460 -5.69 2.26 8.46
CA ALA A 460 -7.12 2.21 8.17
C ALA A 460 -7.85 1.25 9.11
N TYR A 461 -7.19 0.17 9.58
CA TYR A 461 -7.70 -0.70 10.63
C TYR A 461 -7.99 0.06 11.93
N SER A 462 -7.07 0.91 12.38
CA SER A 462 -7.24 1.77 13.56
C SER A 462 -8.43 2.72 13.41
N ALA A 463 -8.61 3.31 12.23
CA ALA A 463 -9.73 4.21 11.93
C ALA A 463 -11.08 3.45 11.92
N ILE A 464 -11.12 2.24 11.36
CA ILE A 464 -12.31 1.37 11.38
C ILE A 464 -12.68 1.00 12.83
N GLN A 465 -11.71 0.62 13.65
CA GLN A 465 -11.94 0.28 15.06
C GLN A 465 -12.47 1.47 15.86
N LEU A 466 -11.97 2.69 15.60
CA LEU A 466 -12.52 3.91 16.21
C LEU A 466 -13.98 4.14 15.80
N ALA A 467 -14.29 4.02 14.50
CA ALA A 467 -15.65 4.20 14.00
C ALA A 467 -16.63 3.21 14.63
N LEU A 468 -16.22 1.93 14.76
CA LEU A 468 -17.02 0.90 15.45
C LEU A 468 -17.25 1.24 16.92
N ALA A 469 -16.21 1.69 17.64
CA ALA A 469 -16.32 2.07 19.04
C ALA A 469 -17.20 3.31 19.26
N LEU A 470 -17.14 4.30 18.37
CA LEU A 470 -18.03 5.46 18.40
C LEU A 470 -19.48 5.06 18.12
N ALA A 471 -19.71 4.19 17.13
CA ALA A 471 -21.04 3.71 16.81
C ALA A 471 -21.67 2.95 18.00
N ASP A 472 -20.90 2.10 18.68
CA ASP A 472 -21.34 1.42 19.92
C ASP A 472 -21.64 2.43 21.04
N ALA A 473 -20.77 3.40 21.27
CA ALA A 473 -20.95 4.42 22.31
C ALA A 473 -22.14 5.36 22.09
N PHE A 474 -22.54 5.58 20.83
CA PHE A 474 -23.71 6.37 20.45
C PHE A 474 -24.96 5.51 20.18
N GLU A 475 -24.85 4.20 20.33
CA GLU A 475 -25.93 3.23 20.07
C GLU A 475 -26.53 3.38 18.64
N CYS A 476 -25.66 3.56 17.63
CA CYS A 476 -26.06 3.77 16.24
C CYS A 476 -25.21 2.91 15.27
N GLY A 477 -25.58 2.90 13.99
CA GLY A 477 -24.74 2.28 12.95
C GLY A 477 -23.55 3.17 12.57
N VAL A 478 -22.50 2.58 12.00
CA VAL A 478 -21.32 3.35 11.54
C VAL A 478 -21.72 4.42 10.51
N ASN A 479 -22.69 4.13 9.66
CA ASN A 479 -23.20 5.07 8.65
C ASN A 479 -24.11 6.18 9.23
N ASP A 480 -24.49 6.07 10.50
CA ASP A 480 -25.29 7.09 11.20
C ASP A 480 -24.40 8.07 12.00
N LEU A 481 -23.08 7.80 12.07
CA LEU A 481 -22.13 8.71 12.71
C LEU A 481 -21.96 9.99 11.89
N PRO A 482 -21.70 11.14 12.54
CA PRO A 482 -21.30 12.36 11.85
C PRO A 482 -19.84 12.23 11.35
N LEU A 483 -19.60 11.24 10.48
CA LEU A 483 -18.29 10.87 9.95
C LEU A 483 -18.33 10.85 8.43
N THR A 484 -17.44 11.61 7.81
CA THR A 484 -17.25 11.62 6.36
C THR A 484 -15.86 11.12 5.98
N LEU A 485 -15.81 10.20 5.02
CA LEU A 485 -14.56 9.68 4.46
C LEU A 485 -14.29 10.32 3.10
N VAL A 486 -13.15 10.99 2.99
CA VAL A 486 -12.64 11.62 1.76
C VAL A 486 -11.30 10.96 1.43
N LEU A 487 -11.36 9.94 0.57
CA LEU A 487 -10.23 9.05 0.32
C LEU A 487 -9.49 9.45 -0.95
N SER A 488 -8.18 9.47 -0.83
CA SER A 488 -7.25 9.70 -1.93
C SER A 488 -6.62 8.38 -2.35
N TRP A 489 -6.78 8.00 -3.62
CA TRP A 489 -6.18 6.78 -4.14
C TRP A 489 -5.05 7.08 -5.14
N PHE A 490 -4.08 6.20 -5.21
CA PHE A 490 -3.04 6.20 -6.24
C PHE A 490 -2.75 4.78 -6.73
N GLU A 491 -2.67 3.83 -5.82
CA GLU A 491 -2.26 2.45 -6.13
C GLU A 491 -3.13 1.41 -5.39
N GLN A 492 -2.76 0.15 -5.49
CA GLN A 492 -3.57 -1.02 -5.17
C GLN A 492 -3.91 -1.16 -3.68
N LYS A 493 -3.05 -0.65 -2.78
CA LYS A 493 -3.37 -0.68 -1.33
C LYS A 493 -4.58 0.20 -1.02
N ALA A 494 -4.72 1.35 -1.70
CA ALA A 494 -5.93 2.18 -1.56
C ALA A 494 -7.17 1.48 -2.13
N ILE A 495 -7.03 0.72 -3.22
CA ILE A 495 -8.14 -0.05 -3.79
C ILE A 495 -8.61 -1.12 -2.81
N VAL A 496 -7.70 -1.87 -2.19
CA VAL A 496 -8.13 -2.93 -1.26
C VAL A 496 -8.70 -2.37 0.03
N ILE A 497 -8.25 -1.21 0.52
CA ILE A 497 -8.86 -0.51 1.65
C ILE A 497 -10.29 -0.08 1.29
N LEU A 498 -10.50 0.48 0.09
CA LEU A 498 -11.85 0.80 -0.38
C LEU A 498 -12.74 -0.45 -0.40
N LEU A 499 -12.27 -1.57 -0.99
CA LEU A 499 -13.00 -2.83 -0.98
C LEU A 499 -13.31 -3.32 0.45
N THR A 500 -12.39 -3.12 1.40
CA THR A 500 -12.62 -3.45 2.81
C THR A 500 -13.77 -2.62 3.39
N LEU A 501 -13.77 -1.32 3.16
CA LEU A 501 -14.84 -0.43 3.65
C LEU A 501 -16.20 -0.80 3.05
N LEU A 502 -16.24 -1.06 1.73
CA LEU A 502 -17.47 -1.47 1.05
C LEU A 502 -17.97 -2.83 1.54
N ALA A 503 -17.08 -3.79 1.74
CA ALA A 503 -17.41 -5.13 2.27
C ALA A 503 -17.91 -5.09 3.72
N LEU A 504 -17.47 -4.11 4.51
CA LEU A 504 -17.98 -3.84 5.87
C LEU A 504 -19.27 -3.00 5.87
N GLY A 505 -19.80 -2.64 4.69
CA GLY A 505 -21.04 -1.91 4.55
C GLY A 505 -20.93 -0.39 4.79
N VAL A 506 -19.72 0.16 4.76
CA VAL A 506 -19.51 1.62 4.87
C VAL A 506 -19.98 2.29 3.59
N LYS A 507 -20.72 3.40 3.73
CA LYS A 507 -21.36 4.15 2.65
C LYS A 507 -20.89 5.60 2.58
N ASP A 508 -21.33 6.29 1.53
CA ASP A 508 -21.17 7.73 1.32
C ASP A 508 -19.70 8.19 1.32
N ILE A 509 -18.81 7.33 0.75
CA ILE A 509 -17.39 7.61 0.62
C ILE A 509 -17.14 8.51 -0.59
N ARG A 510 -16.34 9.58 -0.42
CA ARG A 510 -15.78 10.34 -1.54
C ARG A 510 -14.39 9.84 -1.88
N THR A 511 -14.10 9.62 -3.16
CA THR A 511 -12.79 9.16 -3.60
C THR A 511 -12.30 9.93 -4.82
N GLY A 512 -11.01 10.24 -4.84
CA GLY A 512 -10.42 11.05 -5.91
C GLY A 512 -8.90 10.96 -6.00
N PRO A 513 -8.30 11.87 -6.83
CA PRO A 513 -8.98 12.91 -7.62
C PRO A 513 -9.59 12.41 -8.92
N THR A 514 -9.34 11.16 -9.31
CA THR A 514 -9.88 10.54 -10.53
C THR A 514 -10.45 9.17 -10.21
N ALA A 515 -11.40 8.68 -11.02
CA ALA A 515 -11.83 7.29 -10.91
C ALA A 515 -10.72 6.34 -11.41
N PRO A 516 -10.59 5.12 -10.87
CA PRO A 516 -9.72 4.09 -11.40
C PRO A 516 -10.02 3.79 -12.88
N ALA A 517 -8.96 3.68 -13.72
CA ALA A 517 -9.11 3.56 -15.16
C ALA A 517 -9.72 2.23 -15.62
N PHE A 518 -9.73 1.23 -14.77
CA PHE A 518 -10.34 -0.08 -15.01
C PHE A 518 -11.81 -0.14 -14.62
N LEU A 519 -12.35 0.87 -13.92
CA LEU A 519 -13.78 0.96 -13.63
C LEU A 519 -14.51 1.66 -14.78
N THR A 520 -15.49 0.97 -15.35
CA THR A 520 -16.36 1.54 -16.40
C THR A 520 -17.37 2.51 -15.77
N PRO A 521 -17.99 3.40 -16.58
CA PRO A 521 -19.08 4.24 -16.10
C PRO A 521 -20.25 3.44 -15.51
N ALA A 522 -20.54 2.25 -16.04
CA ALA A 522 -21.59 1.39 -15.52
C ALA A 522 -21.23 0.83 -14.13
N LEU A 523 -19.98 0.37 -13.93
CA LEU A 523 -19.50 -0.09 -12.62
C LEU A 523 -19.47 1.04 -11.59
N LEU A 524 -19.02 2.24 -11.98
CA LEU A 524 -19.04 3.41 -11.10
C LEU A 524 -20.47 3.75 -10.66
N LYS A 525 -21.43 3.68 -11.57
CA LYS A 525 -22.85 3.90 -11.26
C LYS A 525 -23.39 2.86 -10.28
N VAL A 526 -23.03 1.58 -10.43
CA VAL A 526 -23.40 0.53 -9.47
C VAL A 526 -22.85 0.82 -8.08
N LEU A 527 -21.58 1.25 -7.99
CA LEU A 527 -20.94 1.62 -6.72
C LEU A 527 -21.59 2.86 -6.09
N GLU A 528 -21.99 3.84 -6.89
CA GLU A 528 -22.76 5.00 -6.43
C GLU A 528 -24.13 4.58 -5.90
N GLU A 529 -24.89 3.80 -6.66
CA GLU A 529 -26.25 3.38 -6.29
C GLU A 529 -26.29 2.46 -5.05
N GLN A 530 -25.32 1.57 -4.90
CA GLN A 530 -25.30 0.60 -3.80
C GLN A 530 -24.63 1.14 -2.52
N PHE A 531 -23.59 1.96 -2.67
CA PHE A 531 -22.75 2.38 -1.54
C PHE A 531 -22.66 3.90 -1.36
N GLY A 532 -23.28 4.69 -2.23
CA GLY A 532 -23.12 6.16 -2.19
C GLY A 532 -21.71 6.63 -2.56
N LEU A 533 -20.90 5.79 -3.29
CA LEU A 533 -19.54 6.16 -3.65
C LEU A 533 -19.55 7.32 -4.65
N LYS A 534 -18.90 8.43 -4.30
CA LYS A 534 -18.85 9.65 -5.13
C LYS A 534 -17.42 10.04 -5.47
N GLY A 535 -17.24 10.69 -6.61
CA GLY A 535 -15.98 11.38 -6.93
C GLY A 535 -15.85 12.70 -6.16
N THR A 536 -14.61 13.19 -6.01
CA THR A 536 -14.36 14.55 -5.51
C THR A 536 -14.64 15.59 -6.59
N THR A 537 -15.17 16.77 -6.20
CA THR A 537 -15.43 17.89 -7.10
C THR A 537 -14.58 19.12 -6.70
N THR A 538 -15.15 20.09 -6.01
CA THR A 538 -14.42 21.17 -5.35
C THR A 538 -14.63 21.07 -3.84
N ALA A 539 -13.67 21.53 -3.05
CA ALA A 539 -13.75 21.45 -1.58
C ALA A 539 -15.03 22.12 -1.04
N ASP A 540 -15.35 23.31 -1.53
CA ASP A 540 -16.53 24.06 -1.09
C ASP A 540 -17.85 23.38 -1.47
N ALA A 541 -17.96 22.85 -2.71
CA ALA A 541 -19.16 22.16 -3.17
C ALA A 541 -19.39 20.85 -2.40
N ASP A 542 -18.32 20.08 -2.20
CA ASP A 542 -18.38 18.82 -1.48
C ASP A 542 -18.72 19.04 0.01
N LEU A 543 -18.14 20.06 0.66
CA LEU A 543 -18.49 20.42 2.04
C LEU A 543 -19.93 20.90 2.18
N ALA A 544 -20.42 21.71 1.23
CA ALA A 544 -21.81 22.16 1.25
C ALA A 544 -22.83 21.03 1.03
N GLU A 545 -22.44 19.92 0.40
CA GLU A 545 -23.28 18.73 0.26
C GLU A 545 -23.25 17.85 1.51
N ILE A 546 -22.10 17.82 2.22
CA ILE A 546 -21.89 16.97 3.39
C ILE A 546 -22.56 17.56 4.63
N LEU A 547 -22.47 18.87 4.81
CA LEU A 547 -22.94 19.60 5.98
C LEU A 547 -24.32 20.20 5.77
#